data_87beb86b7eb714f67b8e79b5bb00ae9e
#
_entry.id   87beb86b7eb714f67b8e79b5bb00ae9e
#
_cell.length_a   1.000
_cell.length_b   1.000
_cell.length_c   1.000
_cell.angle_alpha   90.00
_cell.angle_beta   90.00
_cell.angle_gamma   90.00
#
_symmetry.space_group_name_H-M   'P 1'
#
loop_
_entity.id
_entity.type
_entity.pdbx_description
1 polymer ?
#
loop_
_entity_poly.entity_id
_entity_poly.type
_entity_poly.pdbx_seq_one_letter_code
_entity_poly.pdbx_strand_id
1 'polypeptide(L)'
;LYAWQGGQEGGNGVADVLTGKVCACGKLTDTIAQSIEDYPSTENFGDPFKNYYKEDIYVGYRYFETFAKERVMYPFGFGLSYTNFEYTVKPQVIGDKFTAEVTVKNVGDCTGKEVIQAYYEMCGGKLAHPSRELVAFGKTAELNPQESDTVKIEFKISDMASYDDDGTTGNESCFVLEKGEYNIYIGTDVRSAAKEYTYLQEETAIT
;
A
#
# COMPACT_ATOMS: atom_id res chain seq x y z
N LEU A 1 -4.03 19.96 -3.03
CA LEU A 1 -4.96 19.34 -2.08
C LEU A 1 -6.04 18.59 -2.84
N TYR A 2 -6.17 17.30 -2.57
CA TYR A 2 -7.23 16.45 -3.12
C TYR A 2 -8.31 16.26 -2.04
N ALA A 3 -9.39 17.02 -2.15
CA ALA A 3 -10.38 17.13 -1.07
C ALA A 3 -11.53 16.11 -1.16
N TRP A 4 -11.59 15.30 -2.23
CA TRP A 4 -12.70 14.40 -2.54
C TRP A 4 -14.06 15.11 -2.52
N GLN A 5 -15.13 14.38 -2.34
CA GLN A 5 -16.47 14.94 -2.18
C GLN A 5 -16.70 15.31 -0.71
N GLY A 6 -16.67 16.61 -0.41
CA GLY A 6 -16.97 17.12 0.92
C GLY A 6 -18.46 17.09 1.22
N GLY A 7 -18.78 16.83 2.50
CA GLY A 7 -20.13 17.05 3.01
C GLY A 7 -20.43 18.54 3.29
N GLN A 8 -21.45 18.81 4.10
CA GLN A 8 -21.89 20.17 4.46
C GLN A 8 -20.74 21.03 5.01
N GLU A 9 -19.83 20.48 5.80
CA GLU A 9 -18.67 21.14 6.39
C GLU A 9 -17.39 21.02 5.53
N GLY A 10 -17.49 20.51 4.32
CA GLY A 10 -16.32 20.26 3.45
C GLY A 10 -15.48 21.49 3.17
N GLY A 11 -16.13 22.65 2.97
CA GLY A 11 -15.43 23.92 2.77
C GLY A 11 -14.62 24.35 4.00
N ASN A 12 -15.17 24.20 5.20
CA ASN A 12 -14.48 24.49 6.44
C ASN A 12 -13.27 23.55 6.63
N GLY A 13 -13.43 22.24 6.38
CA GLY A 13 -12.34 21.27 6.46
C GLY A 13 -11.20 21.59 5.49
N VAL A 14 -11.50 21.96 4.26
CA VAL A 14 -10.48 22.39 3.27
C VAL A 14 -9.77 23.66 3.74
N ALA A 15 -10.51 24.66 4.24
CA ALA A 15 -9.93 25.89 4.76
C ALA A 15 -9.02 25.64 5.96
N ASP A 16 -9.42 24.78 6.88
CA ASP A 16 -8.63 24.42 8.07
C ASP A 16 -7.29 23.77 7.70
N VAL A 17 -7.27 22.91 6.67
CA VAL A 17 -6.03 22.33 6.16
C VAL A 17 -5.19 23.38 5.44
N LEU A 18 -5.77 24.17 4.53
CA LEU A 18 -5.03 25.17 3.75
C LEU A 18 -4.42 26.28 4.62
N THR A 19 -5.05 26.64 5.71
CA THR A 19 -4.56 27.66 6.66
C THR A 19 -3.58 27.09 7.70
N GLY A 20 -3.34 25.77 7.69
CA GLY A 20 -2.47 25.12 8.66
C GLY A 20 -3.07 24.95 10.06
N LYS A 21 -4.36 25.21 10.23
CA LYS A 21 -5.07 24.97 11.50
C LYS A 21 -5.14 23.46 11.82
N VAL A 22 -5.24 22.63 10.79
CA VAL A 22 -5.21 21.18 10.89
C VAL A 22 -4.11 20.63 9.97
N CYS A 23 -3.27 19.78 10.49
CA CYS A 23 -2.25 19.09 9.70
C CYS A 23 -2.88 18.00 8.83
N ALA A 24 -2.62 18.04 7.52
CA ALA A 24 -3.05 16.98 6.61
C ALA A 24 -2.35 15.66 6.98
N CYS A 25 -3.14 14.58 7.03
CA CYS A 25 -2.67 13.24 7.36
C CYS A 25 -3.35 12.16 6.50
N GLY A 26 -3.98 12.57 5.41
CA GLY A 26 -4.57 11.68 4.42
C GLY A 26 -3.53 11.19 3.43
N LYS A 27 -3.68 9.95 2.97
CA LYS A 27 -2.85 9.34 1.92
C LYS A 27 -3.71 9.11 0.68
N LEU A 28 -3.10 9.22 -0.51
CA LEU A 28 -3.77 8.86 -1.75
C LEU A 28 -4.09 7.38 -1.75
N THR A 29 -5.34 7.05 -2.03
CA THR A 29 -5.83 5.68 -2.20
C THR A 29 -5.76 5.22 -3.65
N ASP A 30 -5.05 6.00 -4.47
CA ASP A 30 -4.91 5.77 -5.91
C ASP A 30 -3.53 6.25 -6.39
N THR A 31 -3.13 5.79 -7.58
CA THR A 31 -1.94 6.29 -8.27
C THR A 31 -2.36 7.36 -9.26
N ILE A 32 -1.71 8.50 -9.23
CA ILE A 32 -1.92 9.57 -10.21
C ILE A 32 -0.81 9.50 -11.26
N ALA A 33 -1.15 9.10 -12.47
CA ALA A 33 -0.23 9.07 -13.60
C ALA A 33 -0.01 10.48 -14.18
N GLN A 34 0.99 10.62 -15.05
CA GLN A 34 1.30 11.89 -15.72
C GLN A 34 0.25 12.22 -16.79
N SER A 35 -0.32 11.21 -17.44
CA SER A 35 -1.35 11.33 -18.45
C SER A 35 -2.42 10.27 -18.27
N ILE A 36 -3.63 10.53 -18.78
CA ILE A 36 -4.73 9.56 -18.78
C ILE A 36 -4.43 8.38 -19.71
N GLU A 37 -3.64 8.59 -20.73
CA GLU A 37 -3.19 7.56 -21.67
C GLU A 37 -2.22 6.56 -21.04
N ASP A 38 -1.67 6.87 -19.87
CA ASP A 38 -0.78 5.97 -19.13
C ASP A 38 -1.52 4.86 -18.41
N TYR A 39 -2.86 4.96 -18.25
CA TYR A 39 -3.66 3.91 -17.62
C TYR A 39 -4.05 2.84 -18.65
N PRO A 40 -3.81 1.55 -18.36
CA PRO A 40 -4.12 0.46 -19.31
C PRO A 40 -5.58 0.40 -19.72
N SER A 41 -6.50 0.79 -18.82
CA SER A 41 -7.94 0.80 -19.07
C SER A 41 -8.42 1.91 -20.01
N THR A 42 -7.61 2.94 -20.29
CA THR A 42 -8.03 4.08 -21.13
C THR A 42 -8.47 3.68 -22.51
N GLU A 43 -7.82 2.68 -23.13
CA GLU A 43 -8.14 2.22 -24.47
C GLU A 43 -9.54 1.59 -24.62
N ASN A 44 -10.09 1.05 -23.54
CA ASN A 44 -11.40 0.35 -23.56
C ASN A 44 -12.42 0.96 -22.59
N PHE A 45 -12.09 2.09 -21.98
CA PHE A 45 -13.01 2.78 -21.08
C PHE A 45 -14.19 3.38 -21.85
N GLY A 46 -15.40 3.18 -21.33
CA GLY A 46 -16.61 3.80 -21.89
C GLY A 46 -17.24 3.05 -23.06
N ASP A 47 -16.83 1.83 -23.39
CA ASP A 47 -17.56 1.00 -24.36
C ASP A 47 -18.97 0.71 -23.81
N PRO A 48 -20.05 1.10 -24.54
CA PRO A 48 -21.42 0.96 -24.06
C PRO A 48 -21.96 -0.49 -24.07
N PHE A 49 -21.26 -1.43 -24.72
CA PHE A 49 -21.73 -2.80 -24.92
C PHE A 49 -20.88 -3.84 -24.21
N LYS A 50 -19.59 -3.56 -24.02
CA LYS A 50 -18.64 -4.52 -23.46
C LYS A 50 -17.66 -3.84 -22.52
N ASN A 51 -17.37 -4.51 -21.40
CA ASN A 51 -16.30 -4.12 -20.50
C ASN A 51 -15.26 -5.25 -20.45
N TYR A 52 -14.01 -4.91 -20.74
CA TYR A 52 -12.89 -5.85 -20.71
C TYR A 52 -11.98 -5.51 -19.52
N TYR A 53 -11.80 -6.47 -18.62
CA TYR A 53 -10.88 -6.35 -17.47
C TYR A 53 -9.43 -6.61 -17.92
N LYS A 54 -8.88 -5.71 -18.76
CA LYS A 54 -7.54 -5.85 -19.33
C LYS A 54 -6.42 -5.77 -18.29
N GLU A 55 -6.69 -5.13 -17.18
CA GLU A 55 -5.70 -4.90 -16.12
C GLU A 55 -5.44 -6.15 -15.27
N ASP A 56 -6.43 -7.06 -15.23
CA ASP A 56 -6.36 -8.27 -14.42
C ASP A 56 -5.95 -7.96 -12.97
N ILE A 57 -4.92 -8.64 -12.42
CA ILE A 57 -4.37 -8.35 -11.10
C ILE A 57 -3.60 -7.03 -11.02
N TYR A 58 -3.21 -6.46 -12.17
CA TYR A 58 -2.40 -5.25 -12.27
C TYR A 58 -3.23 -3.98 -12.32
N VAL A 59 -4.03 -3.74 -11.29
CA VAL A 59 -4.86 -2.53 -11.16
C VAL A 59 -4.11 -1.45 -10.38
N GLY A 60 -4.15 -0.21 -10.87
CA GLY A 60 -3.59 0.95 -10.19
C GLY A 60 -2.08 0.82 -9.89
N TYR A 61 -1.68 1.01 -8.63
CA TYR A 61 -0.26 0.94 -8.25
C TYR A 61 0.40 -0.40 -8.56
N ARG A 62 -0.36 -1.51 -8.59
CA ARG A 62 0.17 -2.82 -8.95
C ARG A 62 0.71 -2.83 -10.38
N TYR A 63 0.01 -2.18 -11.31
CA TYR A 63 0.51 -1.98 -12.67
C TYR A 63 1.70 -1.04 -12.71
N PHE A 64 1.54 0.16 -12.15
CA PHE A 64 2.56 1.20 -12.26
C PHE A 64 3.87 0.79 -11.58
N GLU A 65 3.82 0.22 -10.38
CA GLU A 65 5.05 -0.20 -9.68
C GLU A 65 5.73 -1.41 -10.33
N THR A 66 5.00 -2.18 -11.14
CA THR A 66 5.55 -3.35 -11.86
C THR A 66 6.11 -2.96 -13.23
N PHE A 67 5.40 -2.14 -14.01
CA PHE A 67 5.69 -1.95 -15.43
C PHE A 67 5.98 -0.51 -15.86
N ALA A 68 5.56 0.51 -15.11
CA ALA A 68 5.54 1.89 -15.59
C ALA A 68 5.81 2.93 -14.48
N LYS A 69 6.79 2.68 -13.63
CA LYS A 69 7.14 3.55 -12.49
C LYS A 69 7.42 5.00 -12.88
N GLU A 70 8.04 5.20 -14.05
CA GLU A 70 8.42 6.51 -14.58
C GLU A 70 7.21 7.36 -15.01
N ARG A 71 6.05 6.76 -15.21
CA ARG A 71 4.82 7.43 -15.62
C ARG A 71 3.97 7.96 -14.45
N VAL A 72 4.39 7.72 -13.23
CA VAL A 72 3.66 8.12 -12.03
C VAL A 72 4.03 9.53 -11.61
N MET A 73 3.03 10.38 -11.43
CA MET A 73 3.17 11.72 -10.84
C MET A 73 3.09 11.66 -9.30
N TYR A 74 2.08 10.97 -8.77
CA TYR A 74 1.92 10.74 -7.33
C TYR A 74 1.63 9.26 -7.09
N PRO A 75 2.49 8.55 -6.33
CA PRO A 75 2.30 7.13 -6.06
C PRO A 75 1.14 6.86 -5.10
N PHE A 76 0.68 5.63 -5.08
CA PHE A 76 -0.27 5.15 -4.08
C PHE A 76 0.30 5.34 -2.67
N GLY A 77 -0.54 5.79 -1.75
CA GLY A 77 -0.13 6.08 -0.38
C GLY A 77 0.56 7.42 -0.18
N PHE A 78 0.82 8.19 -1.25
CA PHE A 78 1.44 9.51 -1.14
C PHE A 78 0.61 10.47 -0.31
N GLY A 79 1.26 11.29 0.50
CA GLY A 79 0.64 12.37 1.25
C GLY A 79 1.69 13.31 1.82
N LEU A 80 1.37 14.60 1.85
CA LEU A 80 2.20 15.63 2.49
C LEU A 80 1.63 15.98 3.86
N SER A 81 2.53 16.37 4.76
CA SER A 81 2.21 16.83 6.10
C SER A 81 2.88 18.19 6.34
N TYR A 82 2.42 18.92 7.35
CA TYR A 82 3.10 20.15 7.83
C TYR A 82 4.17 19.82 8.89
N THR A 83 4.30 18.56 9.26
CA THR A 83 5.35 18.06 10.17
C THR A 83 6.08 16.89 9.53
N ASN A 84 7.17 16.45 10.16
CA ASN A 84 8.00 15.35 9.70
C ASN A 84 7.99 14.24 10.74
N PHE A 85 8.05 13.00 10.24
CA PHE A 85 8.08 11.80 11.08
C PHE A 85 9.30 10.96 10.78
N GLU A 86 9.90 10.39 11.81
CA GLU A 86 10.86 9.30 11.72
C GLU A 86 10.22 8.04 12.30
N TYR A 87 10.59 6.89 11.79
CA TYR A 87 10.08 5.63 12.31
C TYR A 87 11.16 4.55 12.35
N THR A 88 10.97 3.60 13.26
CA THR A 88 11.78 2.39 13.38
C THR A 88 10.87 1.18 13.37
N VAL A 89 11.31 0.11 12.71
CA VAL A 89 10.51 -1.11 12.50
C VAL A 89 11.14 -2.28 13.25
N LYS A 90 10.32 -3.05 13.96
CA LYS A 90 10.71 -4.32 14.60
C LYS A 90 9.82 -5.43 14.08
N PRO A 91 10.21 -6.08 12.97
CA PRO A 91 9.43 -7.14 12.35
C PRO A 91 9.69 -8.48 13.04
N GLN A 92 8.64 -9.33 13.08
CA GLN A 92 8.75 -10.72 13.55
C GLN A 92 7.65 -11.58 12.92
N VAL A 93 7.90 -12.88 12.83
CA VAL A 93 6.90 -13.89 12.49
C VAL A 93 6.70 -14.81 13.70
N ILE A 94 5.45 -15.00 14.10
CA ILE A 94 5.08 -15.88 15.20
C ILE A 94 3.95 -16.80 14.72
N GLY A 95 4.27 -18.07 14.53
CA GLY A 95 3.34 -19.04 13.94
C GLY A 95 2.98 -18.67 12.51
N ASP A 96 1.69 -18.46 12.26
CA ASP A 96 1.11 -18.11 10.95
C ASP A 96 0.92 -16.60 10.73
N LYS A 97 1.48 -15.77 11.63
CA LYS A 97 1.30 -14.32 11.60
C LYS A 97 2.61 -13.57 11.46
N PHE A 98 2.61 -12.59 10.56
CA PHE A 98 3.59 -11.51 10.59
C PHE A 98 3.10 -10.39 11.51
N THR A 99 4.00 -9.85 12.31
CA THR A 99 3.78 -8.64 13.11
C THR A 99 4.96 -7.71 13.01
N ALA A 100 4.71 -6.40 12.98
CA ALA A 100 5.75 -5.40 13.13
C ALA A 100 5.30 -4.32 14.11
N GLU A 101 6.13 -4.03 15.10
CA GLU A 101 5.98 -2.84 15.93
C GLU A 101 6.72 -1.69 15.24
N VAL A 102 5.97 -0.66 14.81
CA VAL A 102 6.53 0.51 14.15
C VAL A 102 6.40 1.70 15.08
N THR A 103 7.52 2.09 15.68
CA THR A 103 7.57 3.29 16.53
C THR A 103 7.77 4.51 15.64
N VAL A 104 6.79 5.39 15.62
CA VAL A 104 6.77 6.64 14.85
C VAL A 104 6.96 7.80 15.80
N LYS A 105 7.91 8.69 15.50
CA LYS A 105 8.18 9.92 16.24
C LYS A 105 7.91 11.13 15.37
N ASN A 106 7.18 12.09 15.90
CA ASN A 106 7.05 13.41 15.27
C ASN A 106 8.33 14.22 15.56
N VAL A 107 9.14 14.47 14.54
CA VAL A 107 10.39 15.23 14.64
C VAL A 107 10.28 16.67 14.13
N GLY A 108 9.10 17.07 13.66
CA GLY A 108 8.81 18.43 13.24
C GLY A 108 8.19 19.29 14.33
N ASP A 109 7.68 20.45 13.93
CA ASP A 109 7.23 21.53 14.84
C ASP A 109 5.72 21.62 14.97
N CYS A 110 4.96 20.85 14.19
CA CYS A 110 3.50 20.86 14.20
C CYS A 110 2.93 19.52 14.67
N THR A 111 1.78 19.55 15.33
CA THR A 111 1.03 18.34 15.68
C THR A 111 0.52 17.65 14.42
N GLY A 112 0.63 16.31 14.33
CA GLY A 112 0.19 15.56 13.16
C GLY A 112 0.02 14.07 13.41
N LYS A 113 -0.37 13.36 12.35
CA LYS A 113 -0.54 11.89 12.33
C LYS A 113 0.16 11.31 11.11
N GLU A 114 0.67 10.09 11.24
CA GLU A 114 1.27 9.38 10.12
C GLU A 114 0.59 8.03 9.90
N VAL A 115 0.59 7.58 8.64
CA VAL A 115 0.10 6.27 8.23
C VAL A 115 1.27 5.38 7.83
N ILE A 116 1.35 4.21 8.45
CA ILE A 116 2.30 3.17 8.10
C ILE A 116 1.60 2.12 7.24
N GLN A 117 2.24 1.74 6.15
CA GLN A 117 1.73 0.79 5.17
C GLN A 117 2.73 -0.36 5.01
N ALA A 118 2.23 -1.58 4.99
CA ALA A 118 3.01 -2.78 4.75
C ALA A 118 2.64 -3.39 3.41
N TYR A 119 3.64 -3.67 2.60
CA TYR A 119 3.52 -4.30 1.30
C TYR A 119 4.34 -5.58 1.27
N TYR A 120 3.94 -6.49 0.40
CA TYR A 120 4.78 -7.65 0.09
C TYR A 120 5.07 -7.75 -1.41
N GLU A 121 6.10 -8.52 -1.72
CA GLU A 121 6.50 -8.92 -3.05
C GLU A 121 6.88 -10.39 -3.00
N MET A 122 6.27 -11.22 -3.83
CA MET A 122 6.70 -12.60 -4.03
C MET A 122 7.83 -12.63 -5.08
N CYS A 123 8.97 -13.20 -4.70
CA CYS A 123 10.16 -13.28 -5.55
C CYS A 123 10.20 -14.62 -6.30
N GLY A 124 9.70 -14.64 -7.50
CA GLY A 124 9.63 -15.86 -8.34
C GLY A 124 8.23 -16.48 -8.30
N GLY A 125 8.15 -17.81 -8.34
CA GLY A 125 6.89 -18.54 -8.43
C GLY A 125 6.45 -18.82 -9.86
N LYS A 126 5.33 -19.52 -10.00
CA LYS A 126 4.73 -19.84 -11.29
C LYS A 126 3.62 -18.87 -11.67
N LEU A 127 2.92 -18.34 -10.66
CA LEU A 127 1.90 -17.33 -10.84
C LEU A 127 2.53 -15.95 -11.11
N ALA A 128 1.80 -15.11 -11.81
CA ALA A 128 2.19 -13.72 -11.98
C ALA A 128 1.91 -12.93 -10.69
N HIS A 129 2.86 -12.07 -10.31
CA HIS A 129 2.76 -11.26 -9.12
C HIS A 129 3.09 -9.79 -9.41
N PRO A 130 2.33 -8.83 -8.86
CA PRO A 130 2.76 -7.45 -8.82
C PRO A 130 4.02 -7.27 -7.97
N SER A 131 4.84 -6.28 -8.31
CA SER A 131 6.05 -5.97 -7.52
C SER A 131 5.75 -5.41 -6.12
N ARG A 132 4.52 -5.01 -5.86
CA ARG A 132 4.04 -4.52 -4.55
C ARG A 132 2.57 -4.83 -4.39
N GLU A 133 2.22 -5.42 -3.24
CA GLU A 133 0.84 -5.61 -2.81
C GLU A 133 0.66 -5.14 -1.37
N LEU A 134 -0.29 -4.24 -1.14
CA LEU A 134 -0.64 -3.77 0.20
C LEU A 134 -1.32 -4.89 0.98
N VAL A 135 -0.78 -5.26 2.13
CA VAL A 135 -1.31 -6.33 2.96
C VAL A 135 -1.83 -5.84 4.30
N ALA A 136 -1.27 -4.75 4.83
CA ALA A 136 -1.75 -4.15 6.07
C ALA A 136 -1.38 -2.67 6.15
N PHE A 137 -2.08 -1.92 6.98
CA PHE A 137 -1.75 -0.55 7.30
C PHE A 137 -2.25 -0.17 8.70
N GLY A 138 -1.68 0.88 9.24
CA GLY A 138 -2.09 1.45 10.52
C GLY A 138 -1.80 2.94 10.57
N LYS A 139 -2.42 3.64 11.51
CA LYS A 139 -2.27 5.08 11.68
C LYS A 139 -1.96 5.41 13.13
N THR A 140 -1.05 6.35 13.37
CA THR A 140 -0.74 6.83 14.71
C THR A 140 -1.91 7.58 15.33
N ALA A 141 -1.92 7.68 16.65
CA ALA A 141 -2.61 8.76 17.33
C ALA A 141 -2.07 10.12 16.88
N GLU A 142 -2.69 11.19 17.34
CA GLU A 142 -2.17 12.55 17.12
C GLU A 142 -0.94 12.76 17.99
N LEU A 143 0.17 13.15 17.35
CA LEU A 143 1.47 13.34 17.98
C LEU A 143 1.86 14.80 17.99
N ASN A 144 2.09 15.34 19.17
CA ASN A 144 2.73 16.64 19.33
C ASN A 144 4.23 16.56 18.91
N PRO A 145 4.89 17.71 18.69
CA PRO A 145 6.35 17.73 18.49
C PRO A 145 7.10 16.90 19.55
N GLN A 146 8.00 16.04 19.09
CA GLN A 146 8.81 15.10 19.87
C GLN A 146 8.06 13.93 20.52
N GLU A 147 6.74 13.84 20.38
CA GLU A 147 5.97 12.66 20.81
C GLU A 147 6.17 11.46 19.88
N SER A 148 5.95 10.29 20.43
CA SER A 148 6.03 9.01 19.71
C SER A 148 4.82 8.15 20.00
N ASP A 149 4.44 7.32 19.02
CA ASP A 149 3.44 6.29 19.13
C ASP A 149 3.95 5.00 18.50
N THR A 150 3.40 3.85 18.87
CA THR A 150 3.75 2.57 18.26
C THR A 150 2.53 1.99 17.54
N VAL A 151 2.64 1.95 16.22
CA VAL A 151 1.65 1.33 15.34
C VAL A 151 1.99 -0.15 15.21
N LYS A 152 1.02 -1.01 15.51
CA LYS A 152 1.14 -2.46 15.27
C LYS A 152 0.61 -2.77 13.85
N ILE A 153 1.47 -3.32 13.01
CA ILE A 153 1.12 -3.90 11.71
C ILE A 153 1.03 -5.41 11.90
N GLU A 154 -0.08 -6.01 11.50
CA GLU A 154 -0.32 -7.45 11.65
C GLU A 154 -1.11 -7.98 10.46
N PHE A 155 -0.71 -9.15 9.95
CA PHE A 155 -1.45 -9.90 8.93
C PHE A 155 -1.09 -11.40 9.02
N LYS A 156 -1.93 -12.26 8.45
CA LYS A 156 -1.61 -13.69 8.35
C LYS A 156 -0.70 -13.94 7.16
N ILE A 157 0.18 -14.91 7.29
CA ILE A 157 1.04 -15.34 6.17
C ILE A 157 0.18 -15.77 4.97
N SER A 158 -0.97 -16.40 5.21
CA SER A 158 -1.94 -16.76 4.16
C SER A 158 -2.53 -15.57 3.40
N ASP A 159 -2.49 -14.35 3.96
CA ASP A 159 -3.01 -13.16 3.27
C ASP A 159 -2.12 -12.75 2.08
N MET A 160 -0.93 -13.35 1.95
CA MET A 160 -0.02 -13.20 0.80
C MET A 160 -0.25 -14.26 -0.30
N ALA A 161 -1.26 -15.11 -0.18
CA ALA A 161 -1.57 -16.14 -1.18
C ALA A 161 -2.20 -15.52 -2.43
N SER A 162 -1.88 -16.08 -3.60
CA SER A 162 -2.46 -15.71 -4.89
C SER A 162 -3.45 -16.77 -5.36
N TYR A 163 -4.46 -16.35 -6.12
CA TYR A 163 -5.46 -17.27 -6.65
C TYR A 163 -4.96 -17.92 -7.95
N ASP A 164 -4.98 -19.25 -8.00
CA ASP A 164 -4.63 -20.04 -9.18
C ASP A 164 -5.93 -20.45 -9.90
N ASP A 165 -6.30 -19.69 -10.91
CA ASP A 165 -7.56 -19.87 -11.64
C ASP A 165 -7.50 -20.99 -12.69
N ASP A 166 -6.34 -21.22 -13.27
CA ASP A 166 -6.12 -22.16 -14.38
C ASP A 166 -5.32 -23.43 -14.00
N GLY A 167 -4.89 -23.55 -12.74
CA GLY A 167 -4.11 -24.68 -12.28
C GLY A 167 -2.63 -24.63 -12.64
N THR A 168 -2.10 -23.44 -12.92
CA THR A 168 -0.66 -23.24 -13.23
C THR A 168 0.26 -23.82 -12.16
N THR A 169 -0.12 -23.77 -10.88
CA THR A 169 0.65 -24.39 -9.79
C THR A 169 0.38 -25.88 -9.62
N GLY A 170 -0.68 -26.38 -10.24
CA GLY A 170 -1.25 -27.71 -10.05
C GLY A 170 -2.45 -27.75 -9.08
N ASN A 171 -2.92 -26.57 -8.62
CA ASN A 171 -4.02 -26.42 -7.65
C ASN A 171 -5.08 -25.47 -8.21
N GLU A 172 -5.81 -25.92 -9.23
CA GLU A 172 -6.83 -25.11 -9.91
C GLU A 172 -7.92 -24.63 -8.94
N SER A 173 -8.34 -23.37 -9.11
CA SER A 173 -9.42 -22.72 -8.35
C SER A 173 -9.17 -22.63 -6.84
N CYS A 174 -7.93 -22.45 -6.43
CA CYS A 174 -7.50 -22.32 -5.03
C CYS A 174 -6.66 -21.07 -4.80
N PHE A 175 -6.65 -20.59 -3.55
CA PHE A 175 -5.61 -19.68 -3.10
C PHE A 175 -4.35 -20.46 -2.75
N VAL A 176 -3.22 -20.05 -3.29
CA VAL A 176 -1.95 -20.75 -3.17
C VAL A 176 -0.88 -19.79 -2.64
N LEU A 177 -0.24 -20.18 -1.55
CA LEU A 177 0.98 -19.57 -1.08
C LEU A 177 2.16 -20.37 -1.65
N GLU A 178 2.77 -19.87 -2.71
CA GLU A 178 3.81 -20.60 -3.41
C GLU A 178 5.10 -20.70 -2.58
N LYS A 179 5.84 -21.77 -2.77
CA LYS A 179 7.20 -21.89 -2.23
C LYS A 179 8.07 -20.77 -2.80
N GLY A 180 8.78 -20.03 -1.91
CA GLY A 180 9.69 -18.97 -2.32
C GLY A 180 9.89 -17.91 -1.25
N GLU A 181 10.53 -16.83 -1.65
CA GLU A 181 10.79 -15.68 -0.78
C GLU A 181 9.70 -14.62 -0.95
N TYR A 182 9.19 -14.16 0.17
CA TYR A 182 8.25 -13.04 0.27
C TYR A 182 8.95 -11.89 0.98
N ASN A 183 9.29 -10.84 0.24
CA ASN A 183 9.88 -9.65 0.80
C ASN A 183 8.77 -8.74 1.35
N ILE A 184 8.92 -8.31 2.59
CA ILE A 184 7.96 -7.43 3.26
C ILE A 184 8.57 -6.05 3.40
N TYR A 185 7.84 -5.05 2.91
CA TYR A 185 8.24 -3.64 2.87
C TYR A 185 7.33 -2.83 3.77
N ILE A 186 7.89 -1.94 4.55
CA ILE A 186 7.13 -1.06 5.46
C ILE A 186 7.57 0.39 5.25
N GLY A 187 6.59 1.28 5.15
CA GLY A 187 6.83 2.70 4.95
C GLY A 187 5.56 3.52 4.96
N THR A 188 5.64 4.75 4.46
CA THR A 188 4.53 5.70 4.48
C THR A 188 3.79 5.80 3.14
N ASP A 189 4.34 5.21 2.09
CA ASP A 189 3.73 5.04 0.77
C ASP A 189 4.41 3.86 0.04
N VAL A 190 3.91 3.48 -1.13
CA VAL A 190 4.39 2.31 -1.89
C VAL A 190 5.86 2.42 -2.33
N ARG A 191 6.41 3.64 -2.46
CA ARG A 191 7.80 3.89 -2.90
C ARG A 191 8.75 4.16 -1.76
N SER A 192 8.29 4.81 -0.70
CA SER A 192 9.09 5.05 0.51
C SER A 192 9.25 3.79 1.37
N ALA A 193 8.41 2.78 1.15
CA ALA A 193 8.49 1.51 1.87
C ALA A 193 9.81 0.79 1.62
N ALA A 194 10.59 0.58 2.68
CA ALA A 194 11.86 -0.14 2.67
C ALA A 194 11.62 -1.62 2.99
N LYS A 195 12.51 -2.50 2.50
CA LYS A 195 12.46 -3.92 2.84
C LYS A 195 12.92 -4.13 4.27
N GLU A 196 12.00 -4.60 5.11
CA GLU A 196 12.23 -4.81 6.55
C GLU A 196 12.33 -6.29 6.93
N TYR A 197 11.78 -7.19 6.10
CA TYR A 197 11.79 -8.61 6.38
C TYR A 197 11.74 -9.44 5.09
N THR A 198 12.28 -10.65 5.15
CA THR A 198 12.09 -11.68 4.12
C THR A 198 11.53 -12.93 4.80
N TYR A 199 10.32 -13.31 4.40
CA TYR A 199 9.70 -14.56 4.82
C TYR A 199 10.00 -15.64 3.78
N LEU A 200 10.44 -16.82 4.23
CA LEU A 200 10.68 -17.98 3.37
C LEU A 200 9.55 -18.99 3.53
N GLN A 201 8.79 -19.22 2.47
CA GLN A 201 7.83 -20.30 2.38
C GLN A 201 8.54 -21.55 1.84
N GLU A 202 8.71 -22.57 2.67
CA GLU A 202 9.50 -23.76 2.32
C GLU A 202 8.79 -24.69 1.34
N GLU A 203 7.47 -24.80 1.44
CA GLU A 203 6.63 -25.63 0.59
C GLU A 203 5.40 -24.85 0.11
N THR A 204 4.91 -25.15 -1.11
CA THR A 204 3.67 -24.57 -1.60
C THR A 204 2.48 -25.06 -0.76
N ALA A 205 1.65 -24.14 -0.28
CA ALA A 205 0.50 -24.42 0.56
C ALA A 205 -0.78 -23.90 -0.09
N ILE A 206 -1.85 -24.67 0.03
CA ILE A 206 -3.22 -24.22 -0.28
C ILE A 206 -3.78 -23.55 0.99
N THR A 207 -4.41 -22.37 0.84
CA THR A 207 -4.92 -21.58 1.97
C THR A 207 -6.44 -21.37 1.88
#